data_d2427a1d554af3e58ec25c4b8d7b1353
#
_entry.id   d2427a1d554af3e58ec25c4b8d7b1353
#
_cell.length_a   1.000
_cell.length_b   1.000
_cell.length_c   1.000
_cell.angle_alpha   90.00
_cell.angle_beta   90.00
_cell.angle_gamma   90.00
#
_symmetry.space_group_name_H-M   'P 1'
#
loop_
_entity.id
_entity.type
_entity.pdbx_description
1 polymer ?
#
loop_
_entity_poly.entity_id
_entity_poly.type
_entity_poly.pdbx_seq_one_letter_code
_entity_poly.pdbx_strand_id
1 'polypeptide(L)'
;MKIDLFGGTGFVGGNYKRMFPELTNVHEREDDIPVFKDVLYMISTTSNYNVFDDVYVDVSTNLTKMLKVLSNCKDRDIVFNFVSSWFVYGGVDLPAREESYCNPKGFYSITKKCADDLLISYCQTFGIKYRILRLCNVYGPGDSGVSSKKNALQYLINKIKAGEPIGLYHGGEFVRDYMHVSDVCRAINLCVSCSAVGEIINIASGIPQNFREIIDFAMIETGSKSEVASIDASDFHKTVQVRDMYLDCSKLRGLGFRPQVSIEQGIRGLLV
;
A
#
# COMPACT_ATOMS: atom_id res chain seq x y z
N MET A 1 -13.81 -12.70 16.58
CA MET A 1 -12.46 -12.89 16.02
C MET A 1 -11.56 -11.79 16.57
N LYS A 2 -10.36 -12.08 17.04
CA LYS A 2 -9.33 -11.09 17.39
C LYS A 2 -8.18 -11.26 16.41
N ILE A 3 -7.53 -10.15 16.05
CA ILE A 3 -6.48 -10.08 15.05
C ILE A 3 -5.25 -9.43 15.70
N ASP A 4 -4.10 -10.07 15.63
CA ASP A 4 -2.83 -9.48 16.01
C ASP A 4 -2.37 -8.52 14.92
N LEU A 5 -2.38 -7.22 15.22
CA LEU A 5 -2.00 -6.17 14.29
C LEU A 5 -0.55 -5.72 14.54
N PHE A 6 0.34 -6.09 13.64
CA PHE A 6 1.72 -5.59 13.59
C PHE A 6 1.80 -4.39 12.63
N GLY A 7 2.23 -3.23 13.12
CA GLY A 7 2.29 -1.99 12.37
C GLY A 7 1.08 -1.07 12.55
N GLY A 8 0.38 -1.18 13.69
CA GLY A 8 -0.79 -0.38 14.06
C GLY A 8 -0.52 1.12 14.27
N THR A 9 0.73 1.56 14.24
CA THR A 9 1.12 2.98 14.32
C THR A 9 1.33 3.63 12.95
N GLY A 10 1.39 2.84 11.87
CA GLY A 10 1.54 3.33 10.50
C GLY A 10 0.23 3.90 9.92
N PHE A 11 0.31 4.48 8.71
CA PHE A 11 -0.84 5.11 8.05
C PHE A 11 -2.03 4.15 7.90
N VAL A 12 -1.86 3.02 7.23
CA VAL A 12 -2.94 2.05 7.02
C VAL A 12 -3.31 1.34 8.33
N GLY A 13 -2.32 0.90 9.11
CA GLY A 13 -2.55 0.19 10.37
C GLY A 13 -3.25 1.04 11.42
N GLY A 14 -2.91 2.33 11.54
CA GLY A 14 -3.57 3.27 12.44
C GLY A 14 -5.03 3.53 12.06
N ASN A 15 -5.32 3.60 10.75
CA ASN A 15 -6.69 3.67 10.26
C ASN A 15 -7.47 2.37 10.53
N TYR A 16 -6.84 1.21 10.29
CA TYR A 16 -7.44 -0.09 10.55
C TYR A 16 -7.81 -0.26 12.03
N LYS A 17 -6.87 0.08 12.94
CA LYS A 17 -7.12 0.09 14.39
C LYS A 17 -8.31 0.98 14.78
N ARG A 18 -8.39 2.19 14.21
CA ARG A 18 -9.50 3.12 14.49
C ARG A 18 -10.86 2.61 13.99
N MET A 19 -10.88 1.96 12.84
CA MET A 19 -12.11 1.44 12.25
C MET A 19 -12.58 0.13 12.92
N PHE A 20 -11.65 -0.68 13.43
CA PHE A 20 -11.94 -2.00 14.00
C PHE A 20 -11.29 -2.19 15.38
N PRO A 21 -11.53 -1.28 16.35
CA PRO A 21 -10.84 -1.31 17.64
C PRO A 21 -11.12 -2.60 18.43
N GLU A 22 -12.34 -3.12 18.34
CA GLU A 22 -12.74 -4.35 19.06
C GLU A 22 -12.13 -5.63 18.46
N LEU A 23 -11.67 -5.57 17.21
CA LEU A 23 -11.04 -6.70 16.53
C LEU A 23 -9.53 -6.75 16.72
N THR A 24 -8.88 -5.63 17.00
CA THR A 24 -7.42 -5.50 16.95
C THR A 24 -6.77 -5.67 18.31
N ASN A 25 -5.71 -6.49 18.34
CA ASN A 25 -4.69 -6.52 19.37
C ASN A 25 -3.41 -5.95 18.75
N VAL A 26 -3.04 -4.73 19.15
CA VAL A 26 -1.91 -4.02 18.53
C VAL A 26 -0.61 -4.43 19.21
N HIS A 27 0.36 -4.84 18.40
CA HIS A 27 1.71 -5.16 18.84
C HIS A 27 2.62 -3.94 18.69
N GLU A 28 3.48 -3.74 19.68
CA GLU A 28 4.58 -2.77 19.57
C GLU A 28 5.63 -3.24 18.54
N ARG A 29 6.53 -2.34 18.15
CA ARG A 29 7.50 -2.64 17.08
C ARG A 29 8.47 -3.77 17.48
N GLU A 30 8.75 -3.90 18.75
CA GLU A 30 9.68 -4.88 19.34
C GLU A 30 9.05 -6.26 19.48
N ASP A 31 7.72 -6.35 19.53
CA ASP A 31 7.00 -7.62 19.67
C ASP A 31 7.15 -8.49 18.42
N ASP A 32 7.43 -9.76 18.64
CA ASP A 32 7.58 -10.76 17.58
C ASP A 32 6.62 -11.95 17.72
N ILE A 33 5.89 -12.07 18.85
CA ILE A 33 5.10 -13.25 19.18
C ILE A 33 3.60 -12.96 19.01
N PRO A 34 2.92 -13.53 18.02
CA PRO A 34 1.47 -13.43 17.90
C PRO A 34 0.74 -14.11 19.09
N VAL A 35 -0.43 -13.61 19.46
CA VAL A 35 -1.27 -14.15 20.52
C VAL A 35 -2.48 -14.88 19.93
N PHE A 36 -3.09 -14.32 18.89
CA PHE A 36 -4.30 -14.81 18.26
C PHE A 36 -4.02 -15.61 16.98
N LYS A 37 -5.05 -16.26 16.46
CA LYS A 37 -4.99 -17.06 15.25
C LYS A 37 -4.72 -16.24 13.99
N ASP A 38 -5.34 -15.07 13.89
CA ASP A 38 -5.22 -14.22 12.70
C ASP A 38 -4.17 -13.13 12.95
N VAL A 39 -3.11 -13.14 12.16
CA VAL A 39 -2.06 -12.13 12.16
C VAL A 39 -2.26 -11.21 10.96
N LEU A 40 -2.30 -9.91 11.18
CA LEU A 40 -2.28 -8.89 10.14
C LEU A 40 -0.98 -8.10 10.24
N TYR A 41 -0.07 -8.38 9.32
CA TYR A 41 1.28 -7.81 9.32
C TYR A 41 1.41 -6.68 8.32
N MET A 42 1.63 -5.45 8.82
CA MET A 42 1.73 -4.21 8.04
C MET A 42 3.06 -3.47 8.24
N ILE A 43 4.00 -4.01 9.05
CA ILE A 43 5.31 -3.36 9.23
C ILE A 43 6.08 -3.40 7.91
N SER A 44 6.43 -2.22 7.40
CA SER A 44 7.17 -2.07 6.16
C SER A 44 7.78 -0.68 6.06
N THR A 45 8.88 -0.54 5.35
CA THR A 45 9.26 0.72 4.71
C THR A 45 8.28 1.02 3.55
N THR A 46 8.31 2.21 3.02
CA THR A 46 7.32 2.65 2.01
C THR A 46 7.92 3.43 0.84
N SER A 47 9.25 3.52 0.73
CA SER A 47 9.89 4.37 -0.26
C SER A 47 11.15 3.74 -0.85
N ASN A 48 11.29 3.75 -2.17
CA ASN A 48 12.54 3.39 -2.84
C ASN A 48 13.68 4.38 -2.58
N TYR A 49 13.39 5.57 -2.05
CA TYR A 49 14.40 6.60 -1.75
C TYR A 49 15.17 6.33 -0.46
N ASN A 50 14.77 5.35 0.35
CA ASN A 50 15.50 4.97 1.58
C ASN A 50 16.96 4.62 1.31
N VAL A 51 17.26 4.09 0.12
CA VAL A 51 18.62 3.69 -0.29
C VAL A 51 19.63 4.83 -0.20
N PHE A 52 19.21 6.09 -0.25
CA PHE A 52 20.10 7.26 -0.13
C PHE A 52 20.45 7.59 1.32
N ASP A 53 19.61 7.19 2.27
CA ASP A 53 19.78 7.49 3.68
C ASP A 53 20.35 6.28 4.46
N ASP A 54 19.77 5.10 4.23
CA ASP A 54 20.19 3.84 4.86
C ASP A 54 19.87 2.66 3.94
N VAL A 55 20.89 2.03 3.36
CA VAL A 55 20.76 0.86 2.47
C VAL A 55 20.21 -0.39 3.19
N TYR A 56 20.34 -0.47 4.51
CA TYR A 56 19.93 -1.64 5.30
C TYR A 56 18.48 -1.56 5.78
N VAL A 57 17.87 -0.36 5.79
CA VAL A 57 16.54 -0.16 6.41
C VAL A 57 15.45 -1.00 5.73
N ASP A 58 15.50 -1.15 4.41
CA ASP A 58 14.53 -1.97 3.68
C ASP A 58 14.70 -3.47 3.99
N VAL A 59 15.94 -3.95 4.11
CA VAL A 59 16.23 -5.35 4.46
C VAL A 59 15.83 -5.64 5.90
N SER A 60 16.26 -4.81 6.85
CA SER A 60 15.99 -5.02 8.27
C SER A 60 14.50 -4.94 8.59
N THR A 61 13.77 -4.01 7.97
CA THR A 61 12.35 -3.80 8.23
C THR A 61 11.46 -4.78 7.45
N ASN A 62 11.68 -4.90 6.13
CA ASN A 62 10.78 -5.67 5.26
C ASN A 62 11.03 -7.18 5.33
N LEU A 63 12.26 -7.62 5.59
CA LEU A 63 12.63 -9.02 5.62
C LEU A 63 12.91 -9.51 7.05
N THR A 64 13.92 -8.96 7.73
CA THR A 64 14.35 -9.49 9.03
C THR A 64 13.23 -9.42 10.08
N LYS A 65 12.54 -8.27 10.19
CA LYS A 65 11.44 -8.13 11.17
C LYS A 65 10.25 -9.03 10.81
N MET A 66 9.90 -9.12 9.54
CA MET A 66 8.83 -10.00 9.08
C MET A 66 9.14 -11.48 9.40
N LEU A 67 10.37 -11.95 9.11
CA LEU A 67 10.77 -13.32 9.38
C LEU A 67 10.81 -13.65 10.88
N LYS A 68 11.14 -12.69 11.75
CA LYS A 68 11.06 -12.88 13.21
C LYS A 68 9.63 -13.18 13.66
N VAL A 69 8.65 -12.41 13.20
CA VAL A 69 7.24 -12.65 13.54
C VAL A 69 6.75 -13.97 12.92
N LEU A 70 7.08 -14.20 11.65
CA LEU A 70 6.65 -15.40 10.92
C LEU A 70 7.22 -16.69 11.56
N SER A 71 8.47 -16.67 12.02
CA SER A 71 9.08 -17.83 12.68
C SER A 71 8.36 -18.22 13.98
N ASN A 72 7.77 -17.27 14.69
CA ASN A 72 6.96 -17.53 15.89
C ASN A 72 5.54 -18.05 15.57
N CYS A 73 5.19 -18.18 14.29
CA CYS A 73 3.92 -18.79 13.86
C CYS A 73 4.05 -20.31 13.64
N LYS A 74 5.27 -20.86 13.62
CA LYS A 74 5.52 -22.28 13.41
C LYS A 74 4.84 -23.12 14.49
N ASP A 75 4.31 -24.29 14.10
CA ASP A 75 3.61 -25.27 14.97
C ASP A 75 2.36 -24.69 15.68
N ARG A 76 1.76 -23.64 15.08
CA ARG A 76 0.55 -22.98 15.59
C ARG A 76 -0.49 -22.89 14.48
N ASP A 77 -1.81 -22.94 14.83
CA ASP A 77 -2.91 -22.72 13.87
C ASP A 77 -3.05 -21.20 13.59
N ILE A 78 -2.11 -20.66 12.86
CA ILE A 78 -2.05 -19.24 12.47
C ILE A 78 -2.45 -19.07 10.99
N VAL A 79 -3.11 -17.94 10.71
CA VAL A 79 -3.30 -17.41 9.37
C VAL A 79 -2.54 -16.09 9.27
N PHE A 80 -1.48 -16.07 8.50
CA PHE A 80 -0.61 -14.89 8.34
C PHE A 80 -1.07 -14.03 7.17
N ASN A 81 -1.67 -12.87 7.45
CA ASN A 81 -2.11 -11.91 6.43
C ASN A 81 -1.04 -10.84 6.27
N PHE A 82 -0.33 -10.88 5.15
CA PHE A 82 0.80 -9.99 4.86
C PHE A 82 0.36 -8.87 3.92
N VAL A 83 0.58 -7.63 4.34
CA VAL A 83 0.33 -6.46 3.49
C VAL A 83 1.55 -6.18 2.62
N SER A 84 1.39 -6.41 1.33
CA SER A 84 2.38 -6.16 0.28
C SER A 84 2.00 -4.90 -0.52
N SER A 85 2.59 -4.69 -1.68
CA SER A 85 2.44 -3.48 -2.47
C SER A 85 2.38 -3.79 -3.97
N TRP A 86 1.67 -2.95 -4.73
CA TRP A 86 1.70 -2.97 -6.20
C TRP A 86 3.11 -2.79 -6.80
N PHE A 87 4.03 -2.19 -6.06
CA PHE A 87 5.40 -1.99 -6.49
C PHE A 87 6.15 -3.30 -6.84
N VAL A 88 5.69 -4.44 -6.32
CA VAL A 88 6.27 -5.75 -6.64
C VAL A 88 6.10 -6.13 -8.11
N TYR A 89 5.09 -5.59 -8.78
CA TYR A 89 4.86 -5.90 -10.20
C TYR A 89 5.92 -5.29 -11.11
N GLY A 90 6.35 -4.03 -10.83
CA GLY A 90 7.22 -3.31 -11.77
C GLY A 90 6.51 -3.03 -13.09
N GLY A 91 7.20 -3.17 -14.22
CA GLY A 91 6.62 -3.00 -15.55
C GLY A 91 5.99 -4.31 -16.03
N VAL A 92 4.65 -4.34 -16.12
CA VAL A 92 3.84 -5.49 -16.57
C VAL A 92 2.72 -5.03 -17.49
N ASP A 93 2.09 -5.97 -18.19
CA ASP A 93 0.86 -5.70 -18.92
C ASP A 93 -0.27 -5.31 -17.95
N LEU A 94 -1.04 -4.29 -18.32
CA LEU A 94 -2.09 -3.72 -17.48
C LEU A 94 -3.48 -4.18 -17.93
N PRO A 95 -4.41 -4.41 -17.00
CA PRO A 95 -4.28 -4.32 -15.53
C PRO A 95 -3.35 -5.39 -14.96
N ALA A 96 -2.53 -5.02 -13.94
CA ALA A 96 -1.67 -5.98 -13.28
C ALA A 96 -2.48 -6.99 -12.47
N ARG A 97 -2.29 -8.28 -12.75
CA ARG A 97 -2.99 -9.40 -12.11
C ARG A 97 -2.12 -10.06 -11.05
N GLU A 98 -2.73 -10.78 -10.13
CA GLU A 98 -2.00 -11.45 -9.05
C GLU A 98 -0.97 -12.47 -9.56
N GLU A 99 -1.25 -13.10 -10.69
CA GLU A 99 -0.38 -14.04 -11.39
C GLU A 99 0.60 -13.41 -12.38
N SER A 100 0.54 -12.08 -12.60
CA SER A 100 1.48 -11.37 -13.46
C SER A 100 2.91 -11.55 -12.99
N TYR A 101 3.84 -11.71 -13.95
CA TYR A 101 5.27 -11.79 -13.62
C TYR A 101 5.74 -10.51 -12.95
N CYS A 102 6.32 -10.65 -11.74
CA CYS A 102 6.80 -9.52 -10.97
C CYS A 102 8.24 -9.16 -11.36
N ASN A 103 8.48 -7.90 -11.74
CA ASN A 103 9.80 -7.37 -12.09
C ASN A 103 10.05 -6.06 -11.32
N PRO A 104 10.19 -6.13 -9.98
CA PRO A 104 10.31 -4.94 -9.14
C PRO A 104 11.58 -4.14 -9.44
N LYS A 105 11.49 -2.82 -9.29
CA LYS A 105 12.58 -1.88 -9.45
C LYS A 105 12.84 -1.13 -8.13
N GLY A 106 14.10 -0.99 -7.75
CA GLY A 106 14.48 -0.31 -6.51
C GLY A 106 14.37 -1.16 -5.23
N PHE A 107 15.06 -0.74 -4.19
CA PHE A 107 15.28 -1.52 -2.95
C PHE A 107 13.98 -1.90 -2.24
N TYR A 108 13.11 -0.91 -2.01
CA TYR A 108 11.82 -1.16 -1.38
C TYR A 108 11.01 -2.21 -2.16
N SER A 109 10.88 -2.03 -3.46
CA SER A 109 10.07 -2.90 -4.32
C SER A 109 10.63 -4.33 -4.36
N ILE A 110 11.97 -4.46 -4.46
CA ILE A 110 12.68 -5.75 -4.48
C ILE A 110 12.52 -6.45 -3.13
N THR A 111 12.74 -5.75 -2.01
CA THR A 111 12.59 -6.35 -0.69
C THR A 111 11.14 -6.74 -0.38
N LYS A 112 10.15 -5.98 -0.86
CA LYS A 112 8.73 -6.38 -0.75
C LYS A 112 8.44 -7.66 -1.53
N LYS A 113 8.95 -7.79 -2.76
CA LYS A 113 8.79 -9.02 -3.55
C LYS A 113 9.54 -10.20 -2.90
N CYS A 114 10.74 -9.96 -2.41
CA CYS A 114 11.48 -10.97 -1.65
C CYS A 114 10.70 -11.42 -0.40
N ALA A 115 10.05 -10.48 0.31
CA ALA A 115 9.19 -10.80 1.44
C ALA A 115 7.99 -11.68 1.03
N ASP A 116 7.33 -11.39 -0.10
CA ASP A 116 6.27 -12.25 -0.66
C ASP A 116 6.79 -13.69 -0.85
N ASP A 117 7.96 -13.85 -1.50
CA ASP A 117 8.52 -15.17 -1.84
C ASP A 117 9.00 -15.94 -0.60
N LEU A 118 9.69 -15.27 0.33
CA LEU A 118 10.14 -15.89 1.59
C LEU A 118 8.95 -16.32 2.45
N LEU A 119 7.90 -15.51 2.52
CA LEU A 119 6.68 -15.84 3.24
C LEU A 119 6.00 -17.07 2.62
N ILE A 120 5.81 -17.11 1.31
CA ILE A 120 5.22 -18.25 0.61
C ILE A 120 6.01 -19.52 0.90
N SER A 121 7.32 -19.48 0.69
CA SER A 121 8.22 -20.61 0.91
C SER A 121 8.18 -21.11 2.36
N TYR A 122 8.24 -20.20 3.34
CA TYR A 122 8.19 -20.56 4.75
C TYR A 122 6.85 -21.17 5.14
N CYS A 123 5.74 -20.55 4.71
CA CYS A 123 4.39 -21.01 5.00
C CYS A 123 4.12 -22.39 4.39
N GLN A 124 4.56 -22.64 3.15
CA GLN A 124 4.45 -23.95 2.50
C GLN A 124 5.27 -25.02 3.22
N THR A 125 6.49 -24.67 3.66
CA THR A 125 7.39 -25.60 4.37
C THR A 125 6.81 -26.05 5.71
N PHE A 126 6.17 -25.15 6.45
CA PHE A 126 5.69 -25.40 7.82
C PHE A 126 4.16 -25.53 7.93
N GLY A 127 3.44 -25.56 6.81
CA GLY A 127 1.97 -25.74 6.81
C GLY A 127 1.21 -24.55 7.39
N ILE A 128 1.79 -23.34 7.39
CA ILE A 128 1.14 -22.12 7.89
C ILE A 128 0.22 -21.58 6.79
N LYS A 129 -1.01 -21.23 7.15
CA LYS A 129 -1.95 -20.57 6.24
C LYS A 129 -1.55 -19.10 6.04
N TYR A 130 -1.68 -18.58 4.83
CA TYR A 130 -1.32 -17.20 4.55
C TYR A 130 -2.24 -16.54 3.53
N ARG A 131 -2.22 -15.19 3.49
CA ARG A 131 -2.70 -14.35 2.40
C ARG A 131 -1.71 -13.21 2.18
N ILE A 132 -1.51 -12.84 0.93
CA ILE A 132 -0.70 -11.67 0.54
C ILE A 132 -1.64 -10.63 -0.06
N LEU A 133 -1.70 -9.46 0.55
CA LEU A 133 -2.60 -8.37 0.19
C LEU A 133 -1.77 -7.26 -0.47
N ARG A 134 -1.78 -7.18 -1.81
CA ARG A 134 -1.03 -6.19 -2.58
C ARG A 134 -1.84 -4.91 -2.72
N LEU A 135 -1.45 -3.86 -1.98
CA LEU A 135 -2.16 -2.58 -1.99
C LEU A 135 -1.80 -1.75 -3.23
N CYS A 136 -2.78 -1.05 -3.80
CA CYS A 136 -2.58 0.06 -4.74
C CYS A 136 -2.05 1.33 -4.04
N ASN A 137 -2.12 2.50 -4.69
CA ASN A 137 -1.80 3.76 -4.03
C ASN A 137 -2.90 4.13 -3.03
N VAL A 138 -2.54 4.16 -1.76
CA VAL A 138 -3.46 4.49 -0.67
C VAL A 138 -3.35 5.96 -0.33
N TYR A 139 -4.48 6.64 -0.17
CA TYR A 139 -4.55 8.04 0.24
C TYR A 139 -5.67 8.26 1.26
N GLY A 140 -5.63 9.37 1.97
CA GLY A 140 -6.66 9.71 2.96
C GLY A 140 -6.08 10.25 4.27
N PRO A 141 -6.92 10.53 5.27
CA PRO A 141 -6.49 11.14 6.53
C PRO A 141 -5.59 10.21 7.36
N GLY A 142 -4.67 10.82 8.10
CA GLY A 142 -3.80 10.13 9.07
C GLY A 142 -2.44 9.68 8.51
N ASP A 143 -2.05 10.06 7.30
CA ASP A 143 -0.67 9.89 6.82
C ASP A 143 0.21 11.05 7.32
N SER A 144 1.03 10.79 8.34
CA SER A 144 1.98 11.76 8.90
C SER A 144 3.29 11.85 8.12
N GLY A 145 3.52 10.95 7.17
CA GLY A 145 4.78 10.85 6.41
C GLY A 145 4.69 11.40 4.99
N VAL A 146 3.73 12.28 4.70
CA VAL A 146 3.52 12.86 3.36
C VAL A 146 4.72 13.73 2.95
N SER A 147 5.28 13.46 1.79
CA SER A 147 6.39 14.21 1.20
C SER A 147 6.43 14.03 -0.32
N SER A 148 7.29 14.78 -1.01
CA SER A 148 7.52 14.59 -2.45
C SER A 148 8.03 13.20 -2.83
N LYS A 149 8.63 12.48 -1.86
CA LYS A 149 9.16 11.11 -2.04
C LYS A 149 8.18 10.03 -1.58
N LYS A 150 7.12 10.40 -0.84
CA LYS A 150 6.13 9.49 -0.28
C LYS A 150 4.74 10.12 -0.34
N ASN A 151 3.76 9.41 -0.92
CA ASN A 151 2.40 9.87 -1.12
C ASN A 151 2.32 11.22 -1.88
N ALA A 152 2.88 11.22 -3.10
CA ALA A 152 2.97 12.42 -3.94
C ALA A 152 1.61 13.11 -4.16
N LEU A 153 0.52 12.34 -4.29
CA LEU A 153 -0.82 12.90 -4.46
C LEU A 153 -1.18 13.83 -3.29
N GLN A 154 -1.09 13.34 -2.07
CA GLN A 154 -1.46 14.09 -0.88
C GLN A 154 -0.50 15.27 -0.63
N TYR A 155 0.79 15.09 -0.94
CA TYR A 155 1.78 16.17 -0.89
C TYR A 155 1.41 17.33 -1.82
N LEU A 156 1.03 17.02 -3.07
CA LEU A 156 0.65 18.04 -4.05
C LEU A 156 -0.68 18.71 -3.68
N ILE A 157 -1.64 17.97 -3.15
CA ILE A 157 -2.90 18.53 -2.64
C ILE A 157 -2.64 19.54 -1.50
N ASN A 158 -1.73 19.22 -0.59
CA ASN A 158 -1.36 20.15 0.47
C ASN A 158 -0.74 21.44 -0.07
N LYS A 159 0.09 21.35 -1.11
CA LYS A 159 0.65 22.53 -1.79
C LYS A 159 -0.42 23.35 -2.49
N ILE A 160 -1.36 22.70 -3.18
CA ILE A 160 -2.51 23.35 -3.83
C ILE A 160 -3.33 24.12 -2.80
N LYS A 161 -3.61 23.52 -1.63
CA LYS A 161 -4.30 24.21 -0.51
C LYS A 161 -3.54 25.44 -0.04
N ALA A 162 -2.22 25.37 -0.01
CA ALA A 162 -1.36 26.48 0.39
C ALA A 162 -1.16 27.54 -0.70
N GLY A 163 -1.67 27.33 -1.91
CA GLY A 163 -1.43 28.22 -3.06
C GLY A 163 0.00 28.19 -3.57
N GLU A 164 0.77 27.15 -3.23
CA GLU A 164 2.16 26.98 -3.64
C GLU A 164 2.27 26.40 -5.06
N PRO A 165 3.32 26.77 -5.82
CA PRO A 165 3.56 26.17 -7.14
C PRO A 165 3.85 24.66 -7.01
N ILE A 166 3.38 23.89 -8.00
CA ILE A 166 3.56 22.43 -8.07
C ILE A 166 4.23 22.01 -9.38
N GLY A 167 5.07 20.98 -9.29
CA GLY A 167 5.70 20.36 -10.44
C GLY A 167 5.14 18.94 -10.64
N LEU A 168 4.72 18.65 -11.87
CA LEU A 168 4.20 17.33 -12.24
C LEU A 168 5.19 16.64 -13.19
N TYR A 169 5.65 15.45 -12.84
CA TYR A 169 6.41 14.62 -13.76
C TYR A 169 5.57 14.32 -15.01
N HIS A 170 6.15 14.52 -16.18
CA HIS A 170 5.45 14.34 -17.48
C HIS A 170 4.14 15.14 -17.57
N GLY A 171 4.04 16.30 -16.93
CA GLY A 171 2.80 17.08 -16.88
C GLY A 171 1.64 16.41 -16.13
N GLY A 172 1.88 15.29 -15.46
CA GLY A 172 0.84 14.48 -14.82
C GLY A 172 0.19 13.44 -15.73
N GLU A 173 0.64 13.32 -16.99
CA GLU A 173 0.07 12.41 -18.00
C GLU A 173 0.50 10.96 -17.76
N PHE A 174 0.01 10.38 -16.67
CA PHE A 174 0.19 8.96 -16.33
C PHE A 174 -1.02 8.46 -15.52
N VAL A 175 -1.15 7.14 -15.49
CA VAL A 175 -2.29 6.48 -14.87
C VAL A 175 -1.88 5.78 -13.57
N ARG A 176 -2.70 5.93 -12.53
CA ARG A 176 -2.57 5.22 -11.25
C ARG A 176 -3.91 4.67 -10.79
N ASP A 177 -3.84 3.66 -9.93
CA ASP A 177 -4.95 3.17 -9.13
C ASP A 177 -4.85 3.76 -7.73
N TYR A 178 -5.86 4.53 -7.33
CA TYR A 178 -5.96 5.13 -6.00
C TYR A 178 -7.16 4.58 -5.26
N MET A 179 -6.98 4.28 -3.98
CA MET A 179 -8.04 3.83 -3.10
C MET A 179 -7.98 4.57 -1.76
N HIS A 180 -9.12 5.07 -1.31
CA HIS A 180 -9.20 5.76 -0.03
C HIS A 180 -8.88 4.79 1.12
N VAL A 181 -8.17 5.26 2.13
CA VAL A 181 -7.67 4.42 3.24
C VAL A 181 -8.79 3.68 3.98
N SER A 182 -9.98 4.26 4.09
CA SER A 182 -11.13 3.57 4.70
C SER A 182 -11.60 2.36 3.88
N ASP A 183 -11.56 2.46 2.55
CA ASP A 183 -11.88 1.37 1.64
C ASP A 183 -10.81 0.27 1.70
N VAL A 184 -9.54 0.67 1.75
CA VAL A 184 -8.43 -0.27 1.95
C VAL A 184 -8.60 -1.05 3.25
N CYS A 185 -8.92 -0.38 4.36
CA CYS A 185 -9.16 -1.05 5.64
C CYS A 185 -10.35 -2.01 5.58
N ARG A 186 -11.46 -1.65 4.90
CA ARG A 186 -12.63 -2.55 4.71
C ARG A 186 -12.27 -3.75 3.84
N ALA A 187 -11.52 -3.55 2.76
CA ALA A 187 -11.05 -4.62 1.89
C ALA A 187 -10.15 -5.61 2.63
N ILE A 188 -9.18 -5.09 3.40
CA ILE A 188 -8.31 -5.90 4.25
C ILE A 188 -9.14 -6.72 5.24
N ASN A 189 -10.09 -6.10 5.95
CA ASN A 189 -10.93 -6.78 6.94
C ASN A 189 -11.77 -7.89 6.31
N LEU A 190 -12.32 -7.66 5.11
CA LEU A 190 -13.03 -8.68 4.33
C LEU A 190 -12.10 -9.86 3.99
N CYS A 191 -10.89 -9.58 3.50
CA CYS A 191 -9.93 -10.63 3.15
C CYS A 191 -9.48 -11.44 4.36
N VAL A 192 -9.19 -10.79 5.50
CA VAL A 192 -8.80 -11.49 6.75
C VAL A 192 -9.92 -12.40 7.23
N SER A 193 -11.17 -12.02 7.01
CA SER A 193 -12.35 -12.79 7.44
C SER A 193 -12.79 -13.87 6.45
N CYS A 194 -12.24 -13.92 5.22
CA CYS A 194 -12.66 -14.91 4.23
C CYS A 194 -12.03 -16.29 4.49
N SER A 195 -12.62 -17.34 3.91
CA SER A 195 -12.13 -18.72 4.06
C SER A 195 -10.95 -19.06 3.14
N ALA A 196 -10.75 -18.31 2.05
CA ALA A 196 -9.66 -18.55 1.11
C ALA A 196 -8.30 -18.29 1.78
N VAL A 197 -7.36 -19.22 1.62
CA VAL A 197 -5.97 -19.14 2.10
C VAL A 197 -5.01 -19.62 1.01
N GLY A 198 -3.73 -19.29 1.12
CA GLY A 198 -2.73 -19.57 0.08
C GLY A 198 -2.86 -18.61 -1.11
N GLU A 199 -3.52 -17.47 -0.93
CA GLU A 199 -3.89 -16.57 -2.00
C GLU A 199 -3.11 -15.26 -1.97
N ILE A 200 -2.85 -14.72 -3.17
CA ILE A 200 -2.47 -13.32 -3.39
C ILE A 200 -3.72 -12.59 -3.85
N ILE A 201 -4.00 -11.42 -3.27
CA ILE A 201 -5.19 -10.61 -3.57
C ILE A 201 -4.78 -9.14 -3.76
N ASN A 202 -5.13 -8.57 -4.89
CA ASN A 202 -4.98 -7.15 -5.16
C ASN A 202 -6.03 -6.35 -4.38
N ILE A 203 -5.57 -5.42 -3.55
CA ILE A 203 -6.40 -4.49 -2.78
C ILE A 203 -6.34 -3.12 -3.46
N ALA A 204 -7.31 -2.88 -4.34
CA ALA A 204 -7.31 -1.71 -5.19
C ALA A 204 -8.74 -1.35 -5.65
N SER A 205 -8.91 -0.18 -6.25
CA SER A 205 -10.18 0.21 -6.86
C SER A 205 -10.42 -0.51 -8.19
N GLY A 206 -9.35 -0.84 -8.91
CA GLY A 206 -9.39 -1.36 -10.26
C GLY A 206 -9.83 -0.32 -11.29
N ILE A 207 -9.75 0.97 -10.94
CA ILE A 207 -10.15 2.09 -11.80
C ILE A 207 -8.87 2.87 -12.16
N PRO A 208 -8.48 2.90 -13.45
CA PRO A 208 -7.37 3.72 -13.89
C PRO A 208 -7.72 5.21 -13.76
N GLN A 209 -6.92 5.96 -12.99
CA GLN A 209 -7.09 7.40 -12.77
C GLN A 209 -5.96 8.16 -13.44
N ASN A 210 -6.27 9.12 -14.33
CA ASN A 210 -5.29 10.04 -14.85
C ASN A 210 -4.86 11.01 -13.74
N PHE A 211 -3.56 11.10 -13.48
CA PHE A 211 -3.07 11.92 -12.37
C PHE A 211 -3.29 13.41 -12.59
N ARG A 212 -3.19 13.88 -13.83
CA ARG A 212 -3.46 15.27 -14.19
C ARG A 212 -4.91 15.65 -13.88
N GLU A 213 -5.86 14.81 -14.23
CA GLU A 213 -7.30 15.05 -13.96
C GLU A 213 -7.58 15.18 -12.46
N ILE A 214 -6.91 14.36 -11.62
CA ILE A 214 -7.03 14.47 -10.15
C ILE A 214 -6.51 15.83 -9.65
N ILE A 215 -5.38 16.28 -10.18
CA ILE A 215 -4.79 17.57 -9.79
C ILE A 215 -5.68 18.74 -10.26
N ASP A 216 -6.17 18.70 -11.50
CA ASP A 216 -7.07 19.71 -12.02
C ASP A 216 -8.37 19.77 -11.21
N PHE A 217 -8.93 18.62 -10.82
CA PHE A 217 -10.06 18.56 -9.91
C PHE A 217 -9.78 19.23 -8.55
N ALA A 218 -8.62 18.94 -7.93
CA ALA A 218 -8.24 19.57 -6.67
C ALA A 218 -8.06 21.08 -6.80
N MET A 219 -7.52 21.55 -7.94
CA MET A 219 -7.40 22.99 -8.24
C MET A 219 -8.75 23.67 -8.35
N ILE A 220 -9.72 23.04 -9.03
CA ILE A 220 -11.09 23.55 -9.16
C ILE A 220 -11.79 23.63 -7.81
N GLU A 221 -11.76 22.55 -7.03
CA GLU A 221 -12.42 22.46 -5.72
C GLU A 221 -11.89 23.49 -4.71
N THR A 222 -10.60 23.82 -4.80
CA THR A 222 -9.98 24.82 -3.90
C THR A 222 -10.07 26.25 -4.41
N GLY A 223 -10.39 26.44 -5.68
CA GLY A 223 -10.22 27.74 -6.37
C GLY A 223 -8.75 28.21 -6.40
N SER A 224 -7.80 27.29 -6.20
CA SER A 224 -6.37 27.60 -6.13
C SER A 224 -5.84 28.12 -7.48
N LYS A 225 -4.96 29.12 -7.38
CA LYS A 225 -4.23 29.67 -8.53
C LYS A 225 -2.76 29.20 -8.55
N SER A 226 -2.47 28.07 -7.90
CA SER A 226 -1.13 27.48 -7.92
C SER A 226 -0.64 27.30 -9.35
N GLU A 227 0.58 27.72 -9.60
CA GLU A 227 1.24 27.44 -10.89
C GLU A 227 1.52 25.96 -11.02
N VAL A 228 1.17 25.36 -12.16
CA VAL A 228 1.40 23.95 -12.46
C VAL A 228 2.42 23.82 -13.58
N ALA A 229 3.63 23.37 -13.26
CA ALA A 229 4.71 23.17 -14.21
C ALA A 229 4.89 21.69 -14.56
N SER A 230 5.20 21.37 -15.80
CA SER A 230 5.75 20.07 -16.18
C SER A 230 7.22 20.02 -15.84
N ILE A 231 7.65 19.00 -15.10
CA ILE A 231 9.05 18.84 -14.70
C ILE A 231 9.58 17.47 -15.13
N ASP A 232 10.89 17.40 -15.35
CA ASP A 232 11.57 16.15 -15.63
C ASP A 232 11.77 15.33 -14.35
N ALA A 233 11.50 14.02 -14.44
CA ALA A 233 11.85 13.10 -13.38
C ALA A 233 13.37 12.89 -13.32
N SER A 234 13.91 12.75 -12.10
CA SER A 234 15.31 12.36 -11.92
C SER A 234 15.58 10.97 -12.52
N ASP A 235 16.82 10.68 -12.87
CA ASP A 235 17.20 9.38 -13.44
C ASP A 235 16.91 8.23 -12.47
N PHE A 236 17.09 8.44 -11.17
CA PHE A 236 16.69 7.48 -10.16
C PHE A 236 15.17 7.21 -10.22
N HIS A 237 14.35 8.25 -10.27
CA HIS A 237 12.90 8.11 -10.37
C HIS A 237 12.50 7.31 -11.62
N LYS A 238 13.07 7.64 -12.78
CA LYS A 238 12.85 6.91 -14.04
C LYS A 238 13.23 5.42 -13.95
N THR A 239 14.26 5.11 -13.16
CA THR A 239 14.73 3.73 -12.97
C THR A 239 13.78 2.92 -12.08
N VAL A 240 13.30 3.49 -10.97
CA VAL A 240 12.57 2.75 -9.93
C VAL A 240 11.05 2.82 -10.05
N GLN A 241 10.53 3.73 -10.87
CA GLN A 241 9.10 3.91 -11.10
C GLN A 241 8.67 3.35 -12.46
N VAL A 242 7.41 2.96 -12.53
CA VAL A 242 6.72 2.69 -13.79
C VAL A 242 5.82 3.87 -14.14
N ARG A 243 5.61 4.12 -15.45
CA ARG A 243 4.77 5.24 -15.89
C ARG A 243 3.32 5.02 -15.49
N ASP A 244 2.75 3.91 -15.88
CA ASP A 244 1.34 3.60 -15.66
C ASP A 244 1.20 2.35 -14.80
N MET A 245 0.22 2.34 -13.90
CA MET A 245 -0.09 1.19 -13.05
C MET A 245 -1.51 1.24 -12.52
N TYR A 246 -2.29 0.20 -12.79
CA TYR A 246 -3.55 -0.11 -12.13
C TYR A 246 -3.74 -1.62 -12.06
N LEU A 247 -4.56 -2.08 -11.11
CA LEU A 247 -4.64 -3.48 -10.74
C LEU A 247 -5.94 -4.13 -11.19
N ASP A 248 -5.89 -5.40 -11.57
CA ASP A 248 -7.07 -6.24 -11.67
C ASP A 248 -7.57 -6.57 -10.26
N CYS A 249 -8.84 -6.31 -10.01
CA CYS A 249 -9.50 -6.53 -8.72
C CYS A 249 -10.57 -7.63 -8.79
N SER A 250 -10.51 -8.50 -9.77
CA SER A 250 -11.54 -9.54 -9.99
C SER A 250 -11.68 -10.46 -8.78
N LYS A 251 -10.56 -10.87 -8.14
CA LYS A 251 -10.58 -11.66 -6.91
C LYS A 251 -11.26 -10.91 -5.77
N LEU A 252 -10.88 -9.66 -5.52
CA LEU A 252 -11.46 -8.84 -4.46
C LEU A 252 -12.97 -8.59 -4.69
N ARG A 253 -13.34 -8.30 -5.94
CA ARG A 253 -14.77 -8.15 -6.32
C ARG A 253 -15.55 -9.45 -6.18
N GLY A 254 -14.92 -10.59 -6.44
CA GLY A 254 -15.50 -11.93 -6.23
C GLY A 254 -15.79 -12.22 -4.75
N LEU A 255 -15.03 -11.64 -3.82
CA LEU A 255 -15.33 -11.68 -2.38
C LEU A 255 -16.48 -10.74 -1.97
N GLY A 256 -17.08 -9.99 -2.90
CA GLY A 256 -18.19 -9.07 -2.63
C GLY A 256 -17.76 -7.64 -2.32
N PHE A 257 -16.47 -7.31 -2.39
CA PHE A 257 -16.00 -5.95 -2.11
C PHE A 257 -16.38 -4.95 -3.21
N ARG A 258 -16.75 -3.75 -2.80
CA ARG A 258 -16.92 -2.58 -3.67
C ARG A 258 -16.40 -1.34 -2.94
N PRO A 259 -15.55 -0.50 -3.59
CA PRO A 259 -15.16 0.80 -3.04
C PRO A 259 -16.41 1.66 -2.77
N GLN A 260 -16.39 2.43 -1.69
CA GLN A 260 -17.49 3.32 -1.30
C GLN A 260 -17.11 4.80 -1.44
N VAL A 261 -15.82 5.11 -1.47
CA VAL A 261 -15.31 6.48 -1.58
C VAL A 261 -14.74 6.67 -2.97
N SER A 262 -15.36 7.54 -3.78
CA SER A 262 -14.80 7.92 -5.08
C SER A 262 -13.54 8.78 -4.88
N ILE A 263 -12.72 8.92 -5.95
CA ILE A 263 -11.52 9.76 -5.88
C ILE A 263 -11.89 11.22 -5.55
N GLU A 264 -12.95 11.73 -6.14
CA GLU A 264 -13.44 13.10 -5.93
C GLU A 264 -13.91 13.31 -4.48
N GLN A 265 -14.68 12.35 -3.92
CA GLN A 265 -15.11 12.40 -2.52
C GLN A 265 -13.90 12.39 -1.57
N GLY A 266 -12.93 11.53 -1.86
CA GLY A 266 -11.71 11.43 -1.05
C GLY A 266 -10.85 12.69 -1.13
N ILE A 267 -10.72 13.30 -2.32
CA ILE A 267 -10.01 14.57 -2.49
C ILE A 267 -10.71 15.68 -1.70
N ARG A 268 -12.03 15.82 -1.81
CA ARG A 268 -12.80 16.80 -0.99
C ARG A 268 -12.55 16.61 0.50
N GLY A 269 -12.47 15.35 0.97
CA GLY A 269 -12.16 15.04 2.36
C GLY A 269 -10.74 15.45 2.80
N LEU A 270 -9.78 15.56 1.88
CA LEU A 270 -8.42 16.06 2.14
C LEU A 270 -8.35 17.60 2.12
N LEU A 271 -9.31 18.24 1.48
CA LEU A 271 -9.35 19.70 1.33
C LEU A 271 -9.97 20.41 2.55
N VAL A 272 -10.74 19.72 3.33
CA VAL A 272 -11.27 20.19 4.63
C VAL A 272 -10.18 20.10 5.68
#